data_5c22e0b8eb4759f164e140d87bb4c594
#
_entry.id   5c22e0b8eb4759f164e140d87bb4c594
#
_cell.length_a   1.000
_cell.length_b   1.000
_cell.length_c   1.000
_cell.angle_alpha   90.00
_cell.angle_beta   90.00
_cell.angle_gamma   90.00
#
_symmetry.space_group_name_H-M   'P 1'
#
loop_
_entity.id
_entity.type
_entity.pdbx_description
1 polymer ?
#
loop_
_entity_poly.entity_id
_entity_poly.type
_entity_poly.pdbx_seq_one_letter_code
_entity_poly.pdbx_strand_id
1 'polypeptide(L)'
;MSVSCSNRLVPFLASGTIALFAFLAWTASAVPRGRQEPAFATSADDPVLRNRIVNLGPNVESEEAQLVTRCAYNTGRELKREWGVVWPPVLMNILVNTRARKGGLCFQFATELLHRLDALKLETLDLHWAESFERTMSEHNVIVVTAKGQPFAQGIILDNWRYGGRLVWGRVTDDPHYEWKENKAEFARRLKMRYSDRSDQSASR
;
A
#
# COMPACT_ATOMS: atom_id res chain seq x y z
N MET A 1 -23.13 58.36 30.49
CA MET A 1 -22.02 57.54 31.06
C MET A 1 -21.23 56.96 29.93
N SER A 2 -20.09 57.62 29.63
CA SER A 2 -19.23 57.34 28.48
C SER A 2 -18.07 56.49 28.97
N VAL A 3 -17.83 55.33 28.37
CA VAL A 3 -16.64 54.49 28.64
C VAL A 3 -15.78 54.51 27.37
N SER A 4 -14.68 55.20 27.49
CA SER A 4 -13.62 55.35 26.50
C SER A 4 -12.83 54.03 26.37
N CYS A 5 -12.73 53.47 25.19
CA CYS A 5 -11.87 52.32 24.90
C CYS A 5 -10.58 52.82 24.26
N SER A 6 -9.50 52.77 25.07
CA SER A 6 -8.16 53.21 24.66
C SER A 6 -7.48 52.12 23.82
N ASN A 7 -7.23 52.37 22.53
CA ASN A 7 -6.45 51.55 21.65
C ASN A 7 -4.97 51.71 21.96
N ARG A 8 -4.31 50.72 22.53
CA ARG A 8 -2.84 50.63 22.57
C ARG A 8 -2.38 49.66 21.49
N LEU A 9 -1.81 50.22 20.45
CA LEU A 9 -1.01 49.53 19.47
C LEU A 9 0.30 49.07 20.10
N VAL A 10 0.52 47.74 20.14
CA VAL A 10 1.80 47.14 20.49
C VAL A 10 2.51 46.77 19.19
N PRO A 11 3.73 47.24 18.95
CA PRO A 11 4.47 46.87 17.75
C PRO A 11 5.01 45.43 17.89
N PHE A 12 4.57 44.53 17.00
CA PHE A 12 5.15 43.20 16.85
C PHE A 12 6.55 43.36 16.20
N LEU A 13 7.57 43.19 16.99
CA LEU A 13 8.92 42.93 16.50
C LEU A 13 8.96 41.54 15.89
N ALA A 14 9.05 41.46 14.56
CA ALA A 14 9.27 40.23 13.84
C ALA A 14 10.74 39.78 14.03
N SER A 15 11.00 38.96 15.03
CA SER A 15 12.26 38.20 15.11
C SER A 15 12.16 37.00 14.22
N GLY A 16 12.74 37.12 13.01
CA GLY A 16 12.88 36.01 12.07
C GLY A 16 13.94 35.03 12.60
N THR A 17 13.49 33.99 13.25
CA THR A 17 14.31 32.80 13.50
C THR A 17 14.30 31.93 12.26
N ILE A 18 15.34 32.01 11.45
CA ILE A 18 15.64 31.07 10.38
C ILE A 18 16.02 29.76 11.06
N ALA A 19 15.07 28.81 11.11
CA ALA A 19 15.36 27.46 11.54
C ALA A 19 16.20 26.78 10.44
N LEU A 20 17.51 26.71 10.67
CA LEU A 20 18.42 25.91 9.88
C LEU A 20 18.06 24.44 10.10
N PHE A 21 17.37 23.83 9.14
CA PHE A 21 17.20 22.37 9.09
C PHE A 21 18.58 21.77 8.80
N ALA A 22 19.25 21.33 9.86
CA ALA A 22 20.42 20.48 9.74
C ALA A 22 19.96 19.16 9.11
N PHE A 23 20.26 18.97 7.82
CA PHE A 23 20.23 17.67 7.17
C PHE A 23 21.28 16.81 7.87
N LEU A 24 20.84 15.98 8.82
CA LEU A 24 21.66 14.90 9.35
C LEU A 24 21.95 13.96 8.18
N ALA A 25 23.18 14.01 7.71
CA ALA A 25 23.73 13.02 6.80
C ALA A 25 23.60 11.64 7.48
N TRP A 26 22.65 10.85 7.00
CA TRP A 26 22.50 9.45 7.39
C TRP A 26 23.72 8.71 6.84
N THR A 27 24.68 8.44 7.70
CA THR A 27 25.79 7.55 7.39
C THR A 27 25.20 6.18 7.07
N ALA A 28 25.42 5.74 5.84
CA ALA A 28 25.03 4.40 5.38
C ALA A 28 25.78 3.35 6.23
N SER A 29 25.12 2.87 7.28
CA SER A 29 25.58 1.70 8.00
C SER A 29 25.52 0.53 7.06
N ALA A 30 26.64 -0.15 6.89
CA ALA A 30 26.75 -1.34 6.04
C ALA A 30 25.73 -2.40 6.48
N VAL A 31 24.74 -2.65 5.63
CA VAL A 31 23.74 -3.71 5.81
C VAL A 31 24.47 -5.05 5.75
N PRO A 32 24.25 -5.97 6.71
CA PRO A 32 24.87 -7.30 6.67
C PRO A 32 24.50 -8.00 5.37
N ARG A 33 25.51 -8.50 4.62
CA ARG A 33 25.32 -9.35 3.44
C ARG A 33 24.52 -10.59 3.85
N GLY A 34 23.25 -10.68 3.42
CA GLY A 34 22.40 -11.85 3.66
C GLY A 34 20.89 -11.57 3.58
N ARG A 35 20.45 -10.34 3.72
CA ARG A 35 19.05 -9.99 3.58
C ARG A 35 18.82 -9.55 2.15
N GLN A 36 18.16 -10.40 1.34
CA GLN A 36 17.75 -10.02 -0.02
C GLN A 36 16.79 -8.85 0.09
N GLU A 37 17.17 -7.71 -0.47
CA GLU A 37 16.22 -6.62 -0.70
C GLU A 37 15.06 -7.14 -1.55
N PRO A 38 13.82 -6.67 -1.31
CA PRO A 38 12.68 -7.10 -2.12
C PRO A 38 12.99 -6.85 -3.59
N ALA A 39 12.77 -7.86 -4.42
CA ALA A 39 13.09 -7.80 -5.84
C ALA A 39 12.25 -6.70 -6.53
N PHE A 40 12.92 -5.72 -7.10
CA PHE A 40 12.30 -4.67 -7.90
C PHE A 40 12.15 -5.16 -9.35
N ALA A 41 11.15 -5.98 -9.59
CA ALA A 41 10.79 -6.30 -10.97
C ALA A 41 9.96 -5.16 -11.59
N THR A 42 10.14 -4.94 -12.87
CA THR A 42 9.54 -3.82 -13.60
C THR A 42 8.48 -4.24 -14.61
N SER A 43 8.23 -5.53 -14.76
CA SER A 43 7.39 -6.09 -15.82
C SER A 43 6.19 -6.87 -15.29
N ALA A 44 5.06 -6.73 -15.96
CA ALA A 44 3.85 -7.53 -15.71
C ALA A 44 4.03 -9.03 -16.01
N ASP A 45 5.06 -9.38 -16.76
CA ASP A 45 5.45 -10.77 -17.07
C ASP A 45 6.67 -11.21 -16.25
N ASP A 46 6.80 -10.74 -15.00
CA ASP A 46 7.89 -11.10 -14.09
C ASP A 46 7.92 -12.63 -13.81
N PRO A 47 8.86 -13.37 -14.41
CA PRO A 47 8.94 -14.82 -14.22
C PRO A 47 9.38 -15.18 -12.80
N VAL A 48 10.06 -14.27 -12.10
CA VAL A 48 10.54 -14.54 -10.73
C VAL A 48 9.37 -14.53 -9.76
N LEU A 49 8.51 -13.50 -9.81
CA LEU A 49 7.29 -13.44 -8.98
C LEU A 49 6.36 -14.62 -9.32
N ARG A 50 6.08 -14.85 -10.61
CA ARG A 50 5.26 -15.99 -11.03
C ARG A 50 5.77 -17.30 -10.47
N ASN A 51 7.07 -17.58 -10.62
CA ASN A 51 7.65 -18.83 -10.13
C ASN A 51 7.63 -18.91 -8.58
N ARG A 52 7.75 -17.77 -7.88
CA ARG A 52 7.59 -17.74 -6.42
C ARG A 52 6.17 -18.10 -5.99
N ILE A 53 5.15 -17.61 -6.71
CA ILE A 53 3.75 -17.94 -6.44
C ILE A 53 3.48 -19.42 -6.75
N VAL A 54 3.94 -19.94 -7.89
CA VAL A 54 3.82 -21.37 -8.22
C VAL A 54 4.43 -22.26 -7.13
N ASN A 55 5.57 -21.86 -6.58
CA ASN A 55 6.27 -22.61 -5.55
C ASN A 55 5.68 -22.45 -4.13
N LEU A 56 4.54 -21.75 -3.97
CA LEU A 56 3.82 -21.73 -2.69
C LEU A 56 3.25 -23.11 -2.32
N GLY A 57 2.85 -23.90 -3.33
CA GLY A 57 2.32 -25.23 -3.07
C GLY A 57 2.28 -26.09 -4.34
N PRO A 58 2.22 -27.44 -4.18
CA PRO A 58 2.26 -28.37 -5.30
C PRO A 58 1.04 -28.31 -6.22
N ASN A 59 -0.09 -27.77 -5.73
CA ASN A 59 -1.34 -27.67 -6.46
C ASN A 59 -1.61 -26.27 -7.02
N VAL A 60 -0.62 -25.36 -6.95
CA VAL A 60 -0.78 -23.99 -7.49
C VAL A 60 -0.67 -24.02 -9.01
N GLU A 61 -1.75 -23.59 -9.67
CA GLU A 61 -1.79 -23.51 -11.12
C GLU A 61 -0.91 -22.36 -11.65
N SER A 62 -0.06 -22.70 -12.62
CA SER A 62 0.87 -21.72 -13.22
C SER A 62 0.14 -20.57 -13.90
N GLU A 63 -1.05 -20.81 -14.45
CA GLU A 63 -1.87 -19.78 -15.07
C GLU A 63 -2.39 -18.78 -14.03
N GLU A 64 -2.89 -19.26 -12.88
CA GLU A 64 -3.33 -18.39 -11.79
C GLU A 64 -2.16 -17.53 -11.24
N ALA A 65 -0.99 -18.13 -11.07
CA ALA A 65 0.21 -17.39 -10.66
C ALA A 65 0.58 -16.30 -11.67
N GLN A 66 0.43 -16.56 -12.97
CA GLN A 66 0.64 -15.58 -14.03
C GLN A 66 -0.41 -14.46 -13.98
N LEU A 67 -1.70 -14.81 -13.78
CA LEU A 67 -2.79 -13.85 -13.66
C LEU A 67 -2.58 -12.92 -12.46
N VAL A 68 -2.23 -13.47 -11.29
CA VAL A 68 -1.91 -12.70 -10.08
C VAL A 68 -0.74 -11.75 -10.33
N THR A 69 0.34 -12.25 -10.93
CA THR A 69 1.53 -11.44 -11.25
C THR A 69 1.14 -10.25 -12.14
N ARG A 70 0.46 -10.49 -13.25
CA ARG A 70 0.00 -9.44 -14.19
C ARG A 70 -0.94 -8.45 -13.52
N CYS A 71 -1.90 -8.95 -12.74
CA CYS A 71 -2.86 -8.12 -12.02
C CYS A 71 -2.15 -7.18 -11.05
N ALA A 72 -1.20 -7.68 -10.25
CA ALA A 72 -0.47 -6.88 -9.27
C ALA A 72 0.35 -5.76 -9.94
N TYR A 73 1.10 -6.06 -10.99
CA TYR A 73 1.88 -5.06 -11.73
C TYR A 73 1.01 -4.02 -12.43
N ASN A 74 -0.06 -4.46 -13.11
CA ASN A 74 -0.94 -3.55 -13.84
C ASN A 74 -1.69 -2.62 -12.89
N THR A 75 -2.18 -3.14 -11.77
CA THR A 75 -2.88 -2.34 -10.76
C THR A 75 -2.02 -1.18 -10.28
N GLY A 76 -0.79 -1.44 -9.87
CA GLY A 76 0.10 -0.37 -9.40
C GLY A 76 0.35 0.71 -10.45
N ARG A 77 0.61 0.30 -11.71
CA ARG A 77 0.86 1.23 -12.81
C ARG A 77 -0.36 2.08 -13.18
N GLU A 78 -1.54 1.47 -13.20
CA GLU A 78 -2.79 2.15 -13.53
C GLU A 78 -3.18 3.15 -12.46
N LEU A 79 -3.18 2.73 -11.19
CA LEU A 79 -3.51 3.61 -10.07
C LEU A 79 -2.52 4.77 -9.92
N LYS A 80 -1.22 4.52 -10.18
CA LYS A 80 -0.24 5.60 -10.23
C LYS A 80 -0.62 6.68 -11.25
N ARG A 81 -1.06 6.30 -12.44
CA ARG A 81 -1.48 7.24 -13.49
C ARG A 81 -2.80 7.92 -13.14
N GLU A 82 -3.78 7.15 -12.71
CA GLU A 82 -5.13 7.62 -12.40
C GLU A 82 -5.14 8.64 -11.26
N TRP A 83 -4.41 8.34 -10.18
CA TRP A 83 -4.36 9.20 -9.00
C TRP A 83 -3.25 10.24 -9.03
N GLY A 84 -2.40 10.23 -10.06
CA GLY A 84 -1.26 11.11 -10.16
C GLY A 84 -0.30 10.95 -8.98
N VAL A 85 -0.01 9.68 -8.64
CA VAL A 85 0.79 9.36 -7.45
C VAL A 85 2.20 9.86 -7.58
N VAL A 86 2.66 10.61 -6.56
CA VAL A 86 4.01 11.13 -6.44
C VAL A 86 4.77 10.40 -5.33
N TRP A 87 6.08 10.40 -5.43
CA TRP A 87 6.97 9.89 -4.41
C TRP A 87 7.70 11.06 -3.71
N PRO A 88 7.99 11.05 -2.42
CA PRO A 88 7.77 9.95 -1.45
C PRO A 88 6.30 9.86 -0.98
N PRO A 89 5.90 8.69 -0.42
CA PRO A 89 4.52 8.43 0.01
C PRO A 89 3.96 9.44 1.02
N VAL A 90 4.79 10.00 1.88
CA VAL A 90 4.39 11.04 2.84
C VAL A 90 3.80 12.26 2.14
N LEU A 91 4.39 12.68 1.02
CA LEU A 91 3.84 13.79 0.23
C LEU A 91 2.45 13.42 -0.34
N MET A 92 2.29 12.18 -0.79
CA MET A 92 1.01 11.69 -1.28
C MET A 92 -0.06 11.68 -0.18
N ASN A 93 0.30 11.28 1.04
CA ASN A 93 -0.61 11.32 2.19
C ASN A 93 -1.11 12.76 2.46
N ILE A 94 -0.25 13.76 2.39
CA ILE A 94 -0.61 15.18 2.52
C ILE A 94 -1.59 15.57 1.40
N LEU A 95 -1.29 15.25 0.15
CA LEU A 95 -2.12 15.62 -1.01
C LEU A 95 -3.51 14.98 -0.96
N VAL A 96 -3.63 13.74 -0.46
CA VAL A 96 -4.93 13.09 -0.31
C VAL A 96 -5.70 13.68 0.86
N ASN A 97 -5.06 13.89 2.02
CA ASN A 97 -5.71 14.43 3.21
C ASN A 97 -6.18 15.88 3.01
N THR A 98 -5.50 16.65 2.15
CA THR A 98 -5.91 18.01 1.74
C THR A 98 -6.91 18.01 0.58
N ARG A 99 -7.37 16.84 0.12
CA ARG A 99 -8.27 16.64 -1.04
C ARG A 99 -7.69 17.14 -2.38
N ALA A 100 -6.40 17.41 -2.45
CA ALA A 100 -5.72 17.75 -3.71
C ALA A 100 -5.59 16.53 -4.64
N ARG A 101 -5.75 15.30 -4.11
CA ARG A 101 -5.76 14.05 -4.86
C ARG A 101 -6.90 13.14 -4.39
N LYS A 102 -7.45 12.34 -5.32
CA LYS A 102 -8.60 11.44 -5.07
C LYS A 102 -8.20 10.15 -4.38
N GLY A 103 -6.95 9.71 -4.51
CA GLY A 103 -6.46 8.46 -3.96
C GLY A 103 -4.93 8.44 -3.91
N GLY A 104 -4.37 7.36 -3.34
CA GLY A 104 -2.93 7.15 -3.23
C GLY A 104 -2.46 6.73 -1.84
N LEU A 105 -3.38 6.47 -0.91
CA LEU A 105 -3.06 5.90 0.40
C LEU A 105 -2.85 4.38 0.31
N CYS A 106 -2.10 3.81 1.26
CA CYS A 106 -1.76 2.38 1.26
C CYS A 106 -3.00 1.48 1.19
N PHE A 107 -4.00 1.74 2.06
CA PHE A 107 -5.21 0.95 2.08
C PHE A 107 -6.05 1.07 0.79
N GLN A 108 -5.96 2.19 0.06
CA GLN A 108 -6.64 2.35 -1.22
C GLN A 108 -5.98 1.48 -2.29
N PHE A 109 -4.64 1.47 -2.38
CA PHE A 109 -3.92 0.56 -3.26
C PHE A 109 -4.24 -0.91 -2.94
N ALA A 110 -4.21 -1.28 -1.66
CA ALA A 110 -4.51 -2.65 -1.23
C ALA A 110 -5.97 -3.04 -1.55
N THR A 111 -6.93 -2.12 -1.35
CA THR A 111 -8.35 -2.36 -1.67
C THR A 111 -8.56 -2.59 -3.16
N GLU A 112 -7.99 -1.73 -4.01
CA GLU A 112 -8.11 -1.88 -5.47
C GLU A 112 -7.45 -3.17 -5.96
N LEU A 113 -6.27 -3.50 -5.43
CA LEU A 113 -5.60 -4.74 -5.76
C LEU A 113 -6.45 -5.95 -5.34
N LEU A 114 -7.00 -5.95 -4.10
CA LEU A 114 -7.88 -7.00 -3.61
C LEU A 114 -9.08 -7.21 -4.54
N HIS A 115 -9.75 -6.13 -4.91
CA HIS A 115 -10.93 -6.19 -5.77
C HIS A 115 -10.63 -6.79 -7.15
N ARG A 116 -9.47 -6.47 -7.72
CA ARG A 116 -9.04 -6.99 -9.02
C ARG A 116 -8.63 -8.44 -8.93
N LEU A 117 -7.91 -8.84 -7.88
CA LEU A 117 -7.53 -10.23 -7.63
C LEU A 117 -8.75 -11.11 -7.35
N ASP A 118 -9.71 -10.64 -6.52
CA ASP A 118 -10.96 -11.36 -6.27
C ASP A 118 -11.79 -11.59 -7.55
N ALA A 119 -11.70 -10.68 -8.52
CA ALA A 119 -12.36 -10.83 -9.81
C ALA A 119 -11.79 -11.95 -10.67
N LEU A 120 -10.57 -12.39 -10.43
CA LEU A 120 -9.92 -13.49 -11.14
C LEU A 120 -10.53 -14.86 -10.78
N LYS A 121 -11.23 -14.96 -9.64
CA LYS A 121 -11.86 -16.21 -9.16
C LYS A 121 -10.85 -17.35 -9.02
N LEU A 122 -9.75 -17.07 -8.33
CA LEU A 122 -8.66 -18.01 -8.11
C LEU A 122 -9.15 -19.26 -7.36
N GLU A 123 -8.74 -20.44 -7.82
CA GLU A 123 -9.15 -21.73 -7.26
C GLU A 123 -8.04 -22.37 -6.42
N THR A 124 -6.77 -22.12 -6.76
CA THR A 124 -5.60 -22.73 -6.13
C THR A 124 -4.83 -21.80 -5.18
N LEU A 125 -5.24 -20.52 -5.12
CA LEU A 125 -4.65 -19.48 -4.29
C LEU A 125 -5.69 -18.86 -3.37
N ASP A 126 -5.26 -18.48 -2.16
CA ASP A 126 -6.03 -17.67 -1.21
C ASP A 126 -5.45 -16.25 -1.10
N LEU A 127 -6.32 -15.28 -0.85
CA LEU A 127 -5.98 -13.89 -0.66
C LEU A 127 -6.17 -13.50 0.81
N HIS A 128 -5.29 -12.66 1.34
CA HIS A 128 -5.36 -12.16 2.70
C HIS A 128 -5.12 -10.64 2.72
N TRP A 129 -5.73 -9.95 3.68
CA TRP A 129 -5.40 -8.58 4.04
C TRP A 129 -4.37 -8.59 5.15
N ALA A 130 -3.26 -7.91 4.93
CA ALA A 130 -2.20 -7.78 5.91
C ALA A 130 -2.04 -6.32 6.36
N GLU A 131 -1.77 -6.15 7.64
CA GLU A 131 -1.55 -4.87 8.30
C GLU A 131 -0.23 -4.89 9.07
N SER A 132 0.42 -3.74 9.12
CA SER A 132 1.55 -3.48 10.01
C SER A 132 1.39 -2.12 10.65
N PHE A 133 1.86 -1.95 11.89
CA PHE A 133 1.72 -0.72 12.68
C PHE A 133 0.27 -0.23 12.79
N GLU A 134 -0.67 -1.14 12.95
CA GLU A 134 -2.11 -0.87 13.00
C GLU A 134 -2.47 0.26 13.98
N ARG A 135 -3.41 1.13 13.60
CA ARG A 135 -3.88 2.29 14.38
C ARG A 135 -2.81 3.34 14.69
N THR A 136 -1.70 3.34 13.97
CA THR A 136 -0.69 4.40 14.05
C THR A 136 -0.65 5.22 12.77
N MET A 137 0.08 6.35 12.80
CA MET A 137 0.31 7.15 11.59
C MET A 137 1.22 6.46 10.56
N SER A 138 1.88 5.38 10.96
CA SER A 138 2.74 4.54 10.12
C SER A 138 2.03 3.27 9.65
N GLU A 139 0.72 3.16 9.88
CA GLU A 139 -0.06 2.00 9.43
C GLU A 139 0.15 1.75 7.94
N HIS A 140 0.41 0.48 7.62
CA HIS A 140 0.58 0.05 6.24
C HIS A 140 -0.24 -1.21 5.96
N ASN A 141 -0.82 -1.27 4.76
CA ASN A 141 -1.75 -2.32 4.35
C ASN A 141 -1.31 -2.88 3.00
N VAL A 142 -1.34 -4.21 2.86
CA VAL A 142 -0.99 -4.90 1.62
C VAL A 142 -1.89 -6.14 1.42
N ILE A 143 -1.83 -6.72 0.23
CA ILE A 143 -2.41 -8.03 -0.04
C ILE A 143 -1.32 -9.10 0.05
N VAL A 144 -1.68 -10.23 0.65
CA VAL A 144 -0.86 -11.43 0.69
C VAL A 144 -1.55 -12.52 -0.10
N VAL A 145 -0.78 -13.27 -0.89
CA VAL A 145 -1.23 -14.45 -1.61
C VAL A 145 -0.56 -15.70 -1.02
N THR A 146 -1.34 -16.74 -0.77
CA THR A 146 -0.87 -18.07 -0.33
C THR A 146 -1.38 -19.14 -1.28
N ALA A 147 -0.80 -20.35 -1.23
CA ALA A 147 -1.50 -21.49 -1.79
C ALA A 147 -2.78 -21.75 -0.98
N LYS A 148 -3.78 -22.35 -1.60
CA LYS A 148 -5.09 -22.63 -0.98
C LYS A 148 -4.94 -23.39 0.34
N GLY A 149 -5.50 -22.84 1.41
CA GLY A 149 -5.43 -23.41 2.76
C GLY A 149 -4.08 -23.32 3.45
N GLN A 150 -3.09 -22.65 2.84
CA GLN A 150 -1.76 -22.46 3.42
C GLN A 150 -1.80 -21.36 4.49
N PRO A 151 -0.99 -21.47 5.57
CA PRO A 151 -0.89 -20.42 6.58
C PRO A 151 -0.42 -19.08 6.01
N PHE A 152 -1.01 -17.98 6.47
CA PHE A 152 -0.67 -16.60 6.10
C PHE A 152 0.84 -16.30 6.09
N ALA A 153 1.57 -16.76 7.12
CA ALA A 153 3.01 -16.52 7.26
C ALA A 153 3.88 -17.11 6.14
N GLN A 154 3.35 -18.05 5.37
CA GLN A 154 4.05 -18.67 4.23
C GLN A 154 3.81 -17.92 2.91
N GLY A 155 2.94 -16.91 2.92
CA GLY A 155 2.52 -16.16 1.75
C GLY A 155 3.56 -15.18 1.21
N ILE A 156 3.17 -14.58 0.08
CA ILE A 156 3.92 -13.53 -0.61
C ILE A 156 3.12 -12.22 -0.51
N ILE A 157 3.75 -11.16 -0.02
CA ILE A 157 3.18 -9.81 0.00
C ILE A 157 3.18 -9.23 -1.42
N LEU A 158 2.14 -8.45 -1.72
CA LEU A 158 2.00 -7.67 -2.94
C LEU A 158 1.70 -6.22 -2.54
N ASP A 159 2.70 -5.34 -2.60
CA ASP A 159 2.66 -3.96 -2.13
C ASP A 159 2.87 -2.98 -3.29
N ASN A 160 1.81 -2.30 -3.68
CA ASN A 160 1.83 -1.31 -4.74
C ASN A 160 2.05 0.13 -4.23
N TRP A 161 2.02 0.36 -2.91
CA TRP A 161 2.09 1.71 -2.37
C TRP A 161 3.51 2.17 -2.04
N ARG A 162 4.33 1.31 -1.47
CA ARG A 162 5.66 1.63 -0.89
C ARG A 162 6.56 2.50 -1.79
N TYR A 163 6.49 2.28 -3.09
CA TYR A 163 7.23 3.04 -4.10
C TYR A 163 6.31 3.68 -5.16
N GLY A 164 5.15 4.17 -4.72
CA GLY A 164 4.30 5.01 -5.55
C GLY A 164 3.80 4.33 -6.82
N GLY A 165 3.19 3.15 -6.70
CA GLY A 165 2.64 2.38 -7.81
C GLY A 165 3.60 1.37 -8.43
N ARG A 166 4.84 1.27 -7.93
CA ARG A 166 5.75 0.16 -8.28
C ARG A 166 5.48 -0.99 -7.33
N LEU A 167 5.23 -2.18 -7.87
CA LEU A 167 5.04 -3.38 -7.07
C LEU A 167 6.32 -3.75 -6.30
N VAL A 168 6.18 -3.95 -5.01
CA VAL A 168 7.14 -4.62 -4.14
C VAL A 168 6.53 -5.94 -3.73
N TRP A 169 7.31 -7.01 -3.74
CA TRP A 169 6.86 -8.32 -3.31
C TRP A 169 7.96 -9.08 -2.59
N GLY A 170 7.60 -9.99 -1.72
CA GLY A 170 8.52 -10.81 -0.94
C GLY A 170 7.74 -11.74 -0.03
N ARG A 171 8.43 -12.60 0.73
CA ARG A 171 7.77 -13.43 1.74
C ARG A 171 7.29 -12.57 2.90
N VAL A 172 6.15 -12.94 3.48
CA VAL A 172 5.58 -12.27 4.66
C VAL A 172 6.61 -12.14 5.79
N THR A 173 7.40 -13.20 6.01
CA THR A 173 8.39 -13.29 7.10
C THR A 173 9.71 -12.55 6.82
N ASP A 174 9.96 -12.18 5.58
CA ASP A 174 11.30 -11.71 5.16
C ASP A 174 11.31 -10.18 4.92
N ASP A 175 10.19 -9.47 5.17
CA ASP A 175 10.13 -8.02 5.03
C ASP A 175 10.95 -7.34 6.14
N PRO A 176 12.02 -6.60 5.80
CA PRO A 176 12.90 -6.00 6.81
C PRO A 176 12.29 -4.79 7.52
N HIS A 177 11.20 -4.24 7.00
CA HIS A 177 10.60 -2.98 7.46
C HIS A 177 9.27 -3.15 8.16
N TYR A 178 8.57 -4.27 7.91
CA TYR A 178 7.20 -4.46 8.37
C TYR A 178 7.02 -5.86 8.96
N GLU A 179 6.44 -5.92 10.15
CA GLU A 179 5.90 -7.14 10.75
C GLU A 179 4.43 -7.23 10.37
N TRP A 180 4.10 -8.16 9.47
CA TRP A 180 2.77 -8.30 8.92
C TRP A 180 1.86 -9.16 9.79
N LYS A 181 0.63 -8.67 10.01
CA LYS A 181 -0.44 -9.39 10.71
C LYS A 181 -1.65 -9.54 9.79
N GLU A 182 -2.25 -10.73 9.78
CA GLU A 182 -3.47 -10.97 9.04
C GLU A 182 -4.66 -10.28 9.71
N ASN A 183 -5.49 -9.55 8.94
CA ASN A 183 -6.75 -8.99 9.39
C ASN A 183 -7.92 -9.52 8.55
N LYS A 184 -8.52 -10.64 9.00
CA LYS A 184 -9.67 -11.30 8.33
C LYS A 184 -10.93 -10.44 8.34
N ALA A 185 -11.13 -9.65 9.39
CA ALA A 185 -12.30 -8.78 9.49
C ALA A 185 -12.23 -7.66 8.45
N GLU A 186 -11.05 -7.04 8.29
CA GLU A 186 -10.84 -6.00 7.29
C GLU A 186 -10.94 -6.57 5.88
N PHE A 187 -10.37 -7.75 5.62
CA PHE A 187 -10.52 -8.47 4.36
C PHE A 187 -12.00 -8.61 3.96
N ALA A 188 -12.82 -9.15 4.86
CA ALA A 188 -14.26 -9.35 4.60
C ALA A 188 -14.98 -8.01 4.40
N ARG A 189 -14.63 -6.97 5.17
CA ARG A 189 -15.19 -5.63 5.03
C ARG A 189 -14.90 -5.03 3.65
N ARG A 190 -13.65 -5.13 3.18
CA ARG A 190 -13.25 -4.60 1.87
C ARG A 190 -13.92 -5.30 0.71
N LEU A 191 -14.04 -6.61 0.76
CA LEU A 191 -14.80 -7.36 -0.25
C LEU A 191 -16.27 -6.95 -0.28
N LYS A 192 -16.91 -6.79 0.90
CA LYS A 192 -18.31 -6.37 0.98
C LYS A 192 -18.55 -4.99 0.34
N MET A 193 -17.65 -4.04 0.53
CA MET A 193 -17.76 -2.69 -0.09
C MET A 193 -17.85 -2.78 -1.62
N ARG A 194 -17.07 -3.64 -2.25
CA ARG A 194 -17.13 -3.85 -3.72
C ARG A 194 -18.51 -4.29 -4.21
N TYR A 195 -19.17 -5.16 -3.45
CA TYR A 195 -20.47 -5.69 -3.86
C TYR A 195 -21.59 -4.68 -3.66
N SER A 196 -21.53 -3.82 -2.63
CA SER A 196 -22.51 -2.75 -2.42
C SER A 196 -22.46 -1.70 -3.55
N ASP A 197 -21.28 -1.25 -3.94
CA ASP A 197 -21.13 -0.27 -5.03
C ASP A 197 -21.66 -0.78 -6.38
N ARG A 198 -21.56 -2.09 -6.64
CA ARG A 198 -22.12 -2.70 -7.85
C ARG A 198 -23.65 -2.80 -7.83
N SER A 199 -24.24 -3.11 -6.66
CA SER A 199 -25.70 -3.18 -6.53
C SER A 199 -26.34 -1.82 -6.77
N ASP A 200 -25.73 -0.76 -6.26
CA ASP A 200 -26.23 0.62 -6.45
C ASP A 200 -26.12 1.09 -7.91
N GLN A 201 -25.04 0.71 -8.61
CA GLN A 201 -24.88 1.00 -10.05
C GLN A 201 -25.85 0.21 -10.93
N SER A 202 -26.24 -1.00 -10.54
CA SER A 202 -27.22 -1.80 -11.30
C SER A 202 -28.66 -1.33 -11.08
N ALA A 203 -28.97 -0.79 -9.91
CA ALA A 203 -30.28 -0.27 -9.56
C ALA A 203 -30.54 1.13 -10.16
N SER A 204 -29.51 1.83 -10.64
CA SER A 204 -29.61 3.19 -11.24
C SER A 204 -29.69 3.17 -12.77
N ARG A 205 -29.78 2.02 -13.41
CA ARG A 205 -29.98 1.82 -14.86
C ARG A 205 -31.34 1.28 -15.16
#